data_ba72d21882f20ed84e7c150bebe2e2fa
#
_entry.id   ba72d21882f20ed84e7c150bebe2e2fa
#
_cell.length_a   1.000
_cell.length_b   1.000
_cell.length_c   1.000
_cell.angle_alpha   90.00
_cell.angle_beta   90.00
_cell.angle_gamma   90.00
#
_symmetry.space_group_name_H-M   'P 1'
#
loop_
_entity.id
_entity.type
_entity.pdbx_description
1 polymer ?
#
loop_
_entity_poly.entity_id
_entity_poly.type
_entity_poly.pdbx_seq_one_letter_code
_entity_poly.pdbx_strand_id
1 'polypeptide(L)'
;GQTSHAAVVARGMGTCCVSGCGDIKMHEEEKYFELAGKIFREGSEISLDGSTGNIYDCIIKTVPADPNSGYFGRIMELADKYKALGVRTNADTPADAKQAAAFGAQGIGLCRTEHMFFDPARIGAFREMICSDTVEEREAALKKIEPMQQADFEGLFEALGGYPVTIRFLDPPLH
;
A
#
# COMPACT_ATOMS: atom_id res chain seq x y z
N GLY A 1 8.03 14.52 -10.74
CA GLY A 1 7.53 15.45 -9.74
C GLY A 1 6.62 14.75 -8.72
N GLN A 2 6.03 15.48 -7.80
CA GLN A 2 5.21 14.94 -6.68
C GLN A 2 4.01 14.08 -7.12
N THR A 3 3.56 14.24 -8.34
CA THR A 3 2.44 13.49 -8.95
C THR A 3 2.91 12.32 -9.83
N SER A 4 4.21 12.02 -9.86
CA SER A 4 4.69 10.85 -10.59
C SER A 4 4.16 9.57 -9.95
N HIS A 5 3.96 8.52 -10.75
CA HIS A 5 3.50 7.22 -10.23
C HIS A 5 4.43 6.69 -9.13
N ALA A 6 5.75 6.79 -9.33
CA ALA A 6 6.73 6.38 -8.31
C ALA A 6 6.58 7.13 -6.98
N ALA A 7 6.32 8.44 -7.00
CA ALA A 7 6.11 9.22 -5.78
C ALA A 7 4.81 8.84 -5.07
N VAL A 8 3.75 8.54 -5.82
CA VAL A 8 2.46 8.09 -5.26
C VAL A 8 2.60 6.72 -4.61
N VAL A 9 3.25 5.77 -5.29
CA VAL A 9 3.50 4.42 -4.77
C VAL A 9 4.37 4.46 -3.53
N ALA A 10 5.49 5.18 -3.56
CA ALA A 10 6.38 5.32 -2.41
C ALA A 10 5.66 5.90 -1.19
N ARG A 11 4.79 6.90 -1.40
CA ARG A 11 3.96 7.46 -0.32
C ARG A 11 2.98 6.43 0.25
N GLY A 12 2.34 5.63 -0.60
CA GLY A 12 1.47 4.53 -0.18
C GLY A 12 2.21 3.48 0.64
N MET A 13 3.47 3.22 0.32
CA MET A 13 4.35 2.30 1.05
C MET A 13 4.97 2.90 2.32
N GLY A 14 4.72 4.19 2.62
CA GLY A 14 5.36 4.90 3.73
C GLY A 14 6.86 5.11 3.54
N THR A 15 7.35 5.01 2.29
CA THR A 15 8.76 5.16 1.95
C THR A 15 9.07 6.58 1.52
N CYS A 16 10.13 7.16 2.07
CA CYS A 16 10.60 8.48 1.66
C CYS A 16 11.00 8.46 0.17
N CYS A 17 10.58 9.48 -0.57
CA CYS A 17 10.86 9.59 -2.00
C CYS A 17 11.19 11.03 -2.39
N VAL A 18 12.29 11.19 -3.11
CA VAL A 18 12.64 12.42 -3.82
C VAL A 18 12.55 12.12 -5.31
N SER A 19 11.63 12.76 -6.01
CA SER A 19 11.39 12.53 -7.44
C SER A 19 11.61 13.79 -8.28
N GLY A 20 12.06 13.61 -9.51
CA GLY A 20 12.32 14.73 -10.43
C GLY A 20 13.65 15.44 -10.17
N CYS A 21 14.61 14.78 -9.56
CA CYS A 21 15.98 15.28 -9.42
C CYS A 21 16.71 15.13 -10.76
N GLY A 22 16.69 16.19 -11.58
CA GLY A 22 17.32 16.19 -12.91
C GLY A 22 18.85 16.16 -12.89
N ASP A 23 19.45 16.43 -11.72
CA ASP A 23 20.92 16.47 -11.57
C ASP A 23 21.54 15.08 -11.33
N ILE A 24 20.71 14.06 -11.11
CA ILE A 24 21.17 12.67 -10.97
C ILE A 24 21.53 12.12 -12.36
N LYS A 25 22.76 11.62 -12.49
CA LYS A 25 23.20 10.84 -13.64
C LYS A 25 23.33 9.39 -13.25
N MET A 26 22.42 8.55 -13.76
CA MET A 26 22.39 7.11 -13.48
C MET A 26 23.33 6.36 -14.41
N HIS A 27 24.10 5.43 -13.86
CA HIS A 27 24.95 4.47 -14.57
C HIS A 27 24.56 3.06 -14.08
N GLU A 28 23.46 2.55 -14.64
CA GLU A 28 22.82 1.32 -14.14
C GLU A 28 23.70 0.08 -14.32
N GLU A 29 24.41 -0.02 -15.44
CA GLU A 29 25.31 -1.15 -15.72
C GLU A 29 26.49 -1.20 -14.76
N GLU A 30 27.05 -0.03 -14.40
CA GLU A 30 28.18 0.10 -13.48
C GLU A 30 27.72 0.24 -12.01
N LYS A 31 26.42 0.23 -11.76
CA LYS A 31 25.79 0.28 -10.44
C LYS A 31 26.26 1.46 -9.58
N TYR A 32 26.24 2.66 -10.15
CA TYR A 32 26.46 3.91 -9.43
C TYR A 32 25.62 5.04 -10.03
N PHE A 33 25.53 6.13 -9.30
CA PHE A 33 25.02 7.39 -9.81
C PHE A 33 25.92 8.55 -9.40
N GLU A 34 25.87 9.63 -10.18
CA GLU A 34 26.56 10.87 -9.88
C GLU A 34 25.54 11.94 -9.45
N LEU A 35 25.86 12.66 -8.40
CA LEU A 35 25.07 13.79 -7.93
C LEU A 35 25.99 14.83 -7.29
N ALA A 36 25.85 16.10 -7.68
CA ALA A 36 26.63 17.22 -7.18
C ALA A 36 28.15 16.98 -7.21
N GLY A 37 28.65 16.31 -8.27
CA GLY A 37 30.08 16.01 -8.44
C GLY A 37 30.60 14.84 -7.59
N LYS A 38 29.75 14.14 -6.88
CA LYS A 38 30.08 12.93 -6.11
C LYS A 38 29.55 11.69 -6.77
N ILE A 39 30.23 10.56 -6.59
CA ILE A 39 29.85 9.23 -7.05
C ILE A 39 29.34 8.42 -5.89
N PHE A 40 28.12 7.91 -6.01
CA PHE A 40 27.47 7.00 -5.04
C PHE A 40 27.33 5.62 -5.68
N ARG A 41 27.98 4.63 -5.09
CA ARG A 41 27.96 3.23 -5.57
C ARG A 41 26.85 2.44 -4.89
N GLU A 42 26.52 1.28 -5.46
CA GLU A 42 25.65 0.31 -4.80
C GLU A 42 26.14 0.03 -3.37
N GLY A 43 25.24 0.15 -2.37
CA GLY A 43 25.57 0.01 -0.96
C GLY A 43 26.03 1.30 -0.27
N SER A 44 26.18 2.42 -0.97
CA SER A 44 26.42 3.72 -0.34
C SER A 44 25.20 4.15 0.49
N GLU A 45 25.45 4.67 1.69
CA GLU A 45 24.40 5.15 2.59
C GLU A 45 24.14 6.63 2.36
N ILE A 46 22.89 6.96 2.09
CA ILE A 46 22.41 8.34 1.92
C ILE A 46 21.14 8.55 2.74
N SER A 47 20.85 9.78 3.10
CA SER A 47 19.56 10.15 3.71
C SER A 47 18.78 11.06 2.79
N LEU A 48 17.45 10.86 2.76
CA LEU A 48 16.51 11.61 1.93
C LEU A 48 15.53 12.36 2.80
N ASP A 49 15.27 13.62 2.46
CA ASP A 49 14.16 14.40 3.01
C ASP A 49 13.13 14.65 1.91
N GLY A 50 12.05 13.85 1.92
CA GLY A 50 10.97 13.97 0.94
C GLY A 50 10.15 15.25 1.06
N SER A 51 10.24 15.98 2.16
CA SER A 51 9.52 17.25 2.36
C SER A 51 10.23 18.40 1.68
N THR A 52 11.55 18.47 1.81
CA THR A 52 12.38 19.54 1.22
C THR A 52 12.97 19.16 -0.13
N GLY A 53 13.05 17.85 -0.44
CA GLY A 53 13.73 17.33 -1.62
C GLY A 53 15.24 17.20 -1.47
N ASN A 54 15.77 17.37 -0.27
CA ASN A 54 17.20 17.30 -0.02
C ASN A 54 17.71 15.85 0.04
N ILE A 55 18.93 15.66 -0.46
CA ILE A 55 19.67 14.41 -0.40
C ILE A 55 20.95 14.67 0.38
N TYR A 56 21.23 13.88 1.39
CA TYR A 56 22.38 14.05 2.29
C TYR A 56 23.33 12.86 2.11
N ASP A 57 24.61 13.16 1.97
CA ASP A 57 25.71 12.19 1.88
C ASP A 57 26.15 11.75 3.29
N CYS A 58 25.21 11.29 4.08
CA CYS A 58 25.43 10.77 5.42
C CYS A 58 24.15 10.14 5.97
N ILE A 59 24.28 9.33 7.03
CA ILE A 59 23.14 8.82 7.77
C ILE A 59 22.62 9.90 8.72
N ILE A 60 21.37 10.31 8.53
CA ILE A 60 20.66 11.20 9.44
C ILE A 60 19.67 10.35 10.25
N LYS A 61 19.68 10.54 11.56
CA LYS A 61 18.72 9.86 12.45
C LYS A 61 17.29 10.28 12.09
N THR A 62 16.47 9.30 11.74
CA THR A 62 15.05 9.51 11.45
C THR A 62 14.20 9.19 12.68
N VAL A 63 13.04 9.83 12.78
CA VAL A 63 12.03 9.54 13.80
C VAL A 63 10.81 9.01 13.07
N PRO A 64 10.23 7.85 13.49
CA PRO A 64 8.99 7.35 12.92
C PRO A 64 7.88 8.40 13.08
N ALA A 65 7.06 8.56 12.04
CA ALA A 65 5.87 9.40 12.13
C ALA A 65 4.86 8.75 13.09
N ASP A 66 4.45 9.49 14.09
CA ASP A 66 3.38 9.09 15.01
C ASP A 66 2.15 9.98 14.76
N PRO A 67 1.11 9.46 14.07
CA PRO A 67 -0.09 10.22 13.76
C PRO A 67 -0.92 10.58 15.00
N ASN A 68 -0.64 9.96 16.13
CA ASN A 68 -1.36 10.23 17.39
C ASN A 68 -0.65 11.23 18.29
N SER A 69 0.47 11.80 17.85
CA SER A 69 1.28 12.73 18.65
C SER A 69 1.24 14.18 18.15
N GLY A 70 1.61 15.09 19.02
CA GLY A 70 1.80 16.52 18.71
C GLY A 70 0.52 17.23 18.22
N TYR A 71 0.69 18.22 17.39
CA TYR A 71 -0.41 19.01 16.84
C TYR A 71 -1.31 18.23 15.89
N PHE A 72 -0.76 17.24 15.19
CA PHE A 72 -1.56 16.38 14.31
C PHE A 72 -2.53 15.53 15.12
N GLY A 73 -2.07 14.89 16.20
CA GLY A 73 -2.92 14.17 17.13
C GLY A 73 -4.02 15.06 17.71
N ARG A 74 -3.70 16.31 18.06
CA ARG A 74 -4.70 17.26 18.56
C ARG A 74 -5.76 17.62 17.52
N ILE A 75 -5.37 17.77 16.26
CA ILE A 75 -6.33 18.00 15.15
C ILE A 75 -7.23 16.77 14.97
N MET A 76 -6.67 15.56 15.03
CA MET A 76 -7.45 14.32 14.91
C MET A 76 -8.45 14.16 16.06
N GLU A 77 -8.08 14.48 17.31
CA GLU A 77 -9.02 14.50 18.44
C GLU A 77 -10.18 15.49 18.23
N LEU A 78 -9.87 16.68 17.72
CA LEU A 78 -10.90 17.69 17.41
C LEU A 78 -11.80 17.21 16.25
N ALA A 79 -11.22 16.61 15.21
CA ALA A 79 -11.97 16.04 14.10
C ALA A 79 -12.94 14.94 14.60
N ASP A 80 -12.48 14.04 15.47
CA ASP A 80 -13.30 13.00 16.05
C ASP A 80 -14.44 13.54 16.91
N LYS A 81 -14.18 14.64 17.62
CA LYS A 81 -15.19 15.30 18.46
C LYS A 81 -16.31 15.95 17.66
N TYR A 82 -16.01 16.53 16.48
CA TYR A 82 -16.97 17.33 15.71
C TYR A 82 -17.48 16.62 14.45
N LYS A 83 -16.87 15.52 14.01
CA LYS A 83 -17.35 14.79 12.84
C LYS A 83 -18.76 14.24 13.04
N ALA A 84 -19.57 14.35 12.01
CA ALA A 84 -20.90 13.76 11.96
C ALA A 84 -20.93 12.45 11.17
N LEU A 85 -19.91 12.19 10.34
CA LEU A 85 -19.82 11.02 9.49
C LEU A 85 -18.62 10.17 9.89
N GLY A 86 -18.76 8.85 9.79
CA GLY A 86 -17.66 7.91 9.94
C GLY A 86 -16.74 7.94 8.73
N VAL A 87 -15.44 7.85 8.96
CA VAL A 87 -14.44 7.77 7.88
C VAL A 87 -14.09 6.31 7.63
N ARG A 88 -14.30 5.84 6.40
CA ARG A 88 -13.94 4.50 5.95
C ARG A 88 -12.82 4.58 4.94
N THR A 89 -11.94 3.60 4.97
CA THR A 89 -10.81 3.49 4.05
C THR A 89 -11.05 2.46 2.96
N ASN A 90 -10.20 2.44 1.95
CA ASN A 90 -10.05 1.29 1.06
C ASN A 90 -8.92 0.41 1.62
N ALA A 91 -9.19 -0.86 1.79
CA ALA A 91 -8.19 -1.85 2.20
C ALA A 91 -8.59 -3.21 1.63
N ASP A 92 -7.60 -3.91 1.08
CA ASP A 92 -7.80 -5.16 0.36
C ASP A 92 -7.09 -6.34 1.06
N THR A 93 -6.23 -6.05 2.05
CA THR A 93 -5.51 -7.04 2.85
C THR A 93 -5.74 -6.84 4.36
N PRO A 94 -5.58 -7.90 5.17
CA PRO A 94 -5.62 -7.77 6.64
C PRO A 94 -4.58 -6.80 7.20
N ALA A 95 -3.40 -6.72 6.58
CA ALA A 95 -2.34 -5.79 6.97
C ALA A 95 -2.76 -4.33 6.76
N ASP A 96 -3.33 -4.01 5.59
CA ASP A 96 -3.84 -2.68 5.28
C ASP A 96 -4.99 -2.28 6.21
N ALA A 97 -5.91 -3.22 6.49
CA ALA A 97 -7.01 -2.99 7.40
C ALA A 97 -6.54 -2.68 8.82
N LYS A 98 -5.54 -3.41 9.31
CA LYS A 98 -4.91 -3.18 10.61
C LYS A 98 -4.23 -1.82 10.69
N GLN A 99 -3.51 -1.44 9.65
CA GLN A 99 -2.87 -0.12 9.54
C GLN A 99 -3.91 0.99 9.51
N ALA A 100 -4.99 0.82 8.74
CA ALA A 100 -6.07 1.77 8.65
C ALA A 100 -6.81 1.94 9.98
N ALA A 101 -7.06 0.86 10.71
CA ALA A 101 -7.65 0.90 12.04
C ALA A 101 -6.75 1.67 13.03
N ALA A 102 -5.43 1.46 12.96
CA ALA A 102 -4.46 2.20 13.77
C ALA A 102 -4.46 3.71 13.46
N PHE A 103 -4.80 4.10 12.24
CA PHE A 103 -4.99 5.51 11.85
C PHE A 103 -6.39 6.06 12.16
N GLY A 104 -7.25 5.28 12.80
CA GLY A 104 -8.57 5.72 13.22
C GLY A 104 -9.67 5.54 12.17
N ALA A 105 -9.48 4.72 11.15
CA ALA A 105 -10.54 4.37 10.21
C ALA A 105 -11.64 3.58 10.93
N GLN A 106 -12.89 3.89 10.59
CA GLN A 106 -14.09 3.31 11.18
C GLN A 106 -14.77 2.31 10.24
N GLY A 107 -13.98 1.58 9.51
CA GLY A 107 -14.40 0.53 8.60
C GLY A 107 -13.71 0.57 7.25
N ILE A 108 -14.05 -0.41 6.40
CA ILE A 108 -13.64 -0.47 5.01
C ILE A 108 -14.80 -0.01 4.13
N GLY A 109 -14.58 1.04 3.34
CA GLY A 109 -15.54 1.56 2.37
C GLY A 109 -15.53 0.81 1.05
N LEU A 110 -14.40 0.20 0.71
CA LEU A 110 -14.26 -0.70 -0.43
C LEU A 110 -13.11 -1.67 -0.21
N CYS A 111 -13.43 -2.96 -0.25
CA CYS A 111 -12.48 -4.06 -0.42
C CYS A 111 -12.64 -4.61 -1.84
N ARG A 112 -11.55 -4.55 -2.62
CA ARG A 112 -11.48 -5.07 -3.99
C ARG A 112 -10.98 -6.51 -3.94
N THR A 113 -11.88 -7.45 -4.04
CA THR A 113 -11.56 -8.86 -3.86
C THR A 113 -10.63 -9.42 -4.93
N GLU A 114 -10.59 -8.83 -6.12
CA GLU A 114 -9.65 -9.20 -7.18
C GLU A 114 -8.18 -8.96 -6.80
N HIS A 115 -7.90 -7.94 -5.98
CA HIS A 115 -6.53 -7.64 -5.53
C HIS A 115 -5.94 -8.73 -4.62
N MET A 116 -6.79 -9.52 -3.96
CA MET A 116 -6.36 -10.64 -3.11
C MET A 116 -5.65 -11.74 -3.91
N PHE A 117 -5.86 -11.77 -5.25
CA PHE A 117 -5.34 -12.81 -6.15
C PHE A 117 -4.19 -12.35 -7.05
N PHE A 118 -3.69 -11.13 -6.90
CA PHE A 118 -2.53 -10.65 -7.67
C PHE A 118 -1.19 -11.22 -7.16
N ASP A 119 -1.19 -11.86 -6.01
CA ASP A 119 -0.02 -12.59 -5.52
C ASP A 119 0.36 -13.72 -6.48
N PRO A 120 1.66 -13.88 -6.85
CA PRO A 120 2.13 -14.93 -7.75
C PRO A 120 1.73 -16.35 -7.33
N ALA A 121 1.58 -16.60 -6.02
CA ALA A 121 1.17 -17.90 -5.50
C ALA A 121 -0.33 -18.17 -5.70
N ARG A 122 -1.14 -17.14 -5.88
CA ARG A 122 -2.61 -17.23 -5.96
C ARG A 122 -3.17 -17.01 -7.37
N ILE A 123 -2.46 -16.24 -8.19
CA ILE A 123 -2.93 -15.80 -9.51
C ILE A 123 -3.22 -16.97 -10.46
N GLY A 124 -2.56 -18.13 -10.27
CA GLY A 124 -2.78 -19.32 -11.07
C GLY A 124 -4.22 -19.84 -10.96
N ALA A 125 -4.73 -20.01 -9.75
CA ALA A 125 -6.10 -20.45 -9.50
C ALA A 125 -7.14 -19.44 -10.01
N PHE A 126 -6.82 -18.14 -9.88
CA PHE A 126 -7.70 -17.08 -10.37
C PHE A 126 -7.79 -17.06 -11.91
N ARG A 127 -6.67 -17.22 -12.61
CA ARG A 127 -6.65 -17.37 -14.08
C ARG A 127 -7.39 -18.61 -14.55
N GLU A 128 -7.23 -19.74 -13.85
CA GLU A 128 -7.96 -20.97 -14.15
C GLU A 128 -9.49 -20.75 -14.07
N MET A 129 -9.96 -20.03 -13.05
CA MET A 129 -11.38 -19.65 -12.94
C MET A 129 -11.86 -18.80 -14.13
N ILE A 130 -11.07 -17.78 -14.53
CA ILE A 130 -11.44 -16.88 -15.62
C ILE A 130 -11.46 -17.60 -16.96
N CYS A 131 -10.49 -18.50 -17.21
CA CYS A 131 -10.33 -19.23 -18.47
C CYS A 131 -11.16 -20.51 -18.55
N SER A 132 -11.99 -20.82 -17.54
CA SER A 132 -12.85 -22.00 -17.55
C SER A 132 -13.97 -21.86 -18.59
N ASP A 133 -14.13 -22.84 -19.45
CA ASP A 133 -15.18 -22.88 -20.49
C ASP A 133 -16.49 -23.48 -19.96
N THR A 134 -16.41 -24.38 -18.97
CA THR A 134 -17.57 -25.07 -18.37
C THR A 134 -17.84 -24.64 -16.95
N VAL A 135 -19.04 -24.89 -16.45
CA VAL A 135 -19.41 -24.59 -15.04
C VAL A 135 -18.61 -25.48 -14.10
N GLU A 136 -18.44 -26.75 -14.44
CA GLU A 136 -17.74 -27.75 -13.63
C GLU A 136 -16.25 -27.38 -13.44
N GLU A 137 -15.58 -26.93 -14.51
CA GLU A 137 -14.21 -26.44 -14.45
C GLU A 137 -14.10 -25.19 -13.58
N ARG A 138 -15.04 -24.27 -13.73
CA ARG A 138 -15.09 -23.04 -12.93
C ARG A 138 -15.33 -23.33 -11.47
N GLU A 139 -16.24 -24.24 -11.13
CA GLU A 139 -16.47 -24.67 -9.76
C GLU A 139 -15.23 -25.33 -9.14
N ALA A 140 -14.50 -26.13 -9.91
CA ALA A 140 -13.25 -26.74 -9.46
C ALA A 140 -12.17 -25.68 -9.16
N ALA A 141 -12.07 -24.65 -9.98
CA ALA A 141 -11.14 -23.52 -9.73
C ALA A 141 -11.59 -22.69 -8.52
N LEU A 142 -12.87 -22.42 -8.38
CA LEU A 142 -13.42 -21.67 -7.22
C LEU A 142 -13.17 -22.38 -5.90
N LYS A 143 -13.23 -23.72 -5.86
CA LYS A 143 -12.87 -24.49 -4.65
C LYS A 143 -11.42 -24.31 -4.20
N LYS A 144 -10.52 -23.94 -5.11
CA LYS A 144 -9.13 -23.58 -4.76
C LYS A 144 -9.02 -22.18 -4.20
N ILE A 145 -9.87 -21.28 -4.66
CA ILE A 145 -9.91 -19.85 -4.29
C ILE A 145 -10.59 -19.65 -2.94
N GLU A 146 -11.67 -20.35 -2.69
CA GLU A 146 -12.55 -20.20 -1.51
C GLU A 146 -11.79 -20.17 -0.18
N PRO A 147 -10.91 -21.13 0.15
CA PRO A 147 -10.21 -21.11 1.45
C PRO A 147 -9.23 -19.94 1.58
N MET A 148 -8.65 -19.46 0.48
CA MET A 148 -7.75 -18.29 0.50
C MET A 148 -8.55 -17.03 0.77
N GLN A 149 -9.68 -16.84 0.09
CA GLN A 149 -10.53 -15.67 0.25
C GLN A 149 -11.22 -15.65 1.63
N GLN A 150 -11.62 -16.82 2.13
CA GLN A 150 -12.16 -16.96 3.48
C GLN A 150 -11.14 -16.47 4.51
N ALA A 151 -9.90 -16.93 4.45
CA ALA A 151 -8.83 -16.52 5.37
C ALA A 151 -8.56 -15.01 5.31
N ASP A 152 -8.59 -14.41 4.11
CA ASP A 152 -8.44 -12.97 3.94
C ASP A 152 -9.59 -12.20 4.58
N PHE A 153 -10.83 -12.64 4.40
CA PHE A 153 -12.00 -12.00 5.03
C PHE A 153 -11.98 -12.14 6.55
N GLU A 154 -11.67 -13.30 7.06
CA GLU A 154 -11.52 -13.51 8.51
C GLU A 154 -10.48 -12.55 9.08
N GLY A 155 -9.32 -12.42 8.43
CA GLY A 155 -8.29 -11.47 8.83
C GLY A 155 -8.70 -10.00 8.74
N LEU A 156 -9.50 -9.62 7.73
CA LEU A 156 -10.06 -8.27 7.62
C LEU A 156 -11.04 -7.97 8.76
N PHE A 157 -11.95 -8.90 9.06
CA PHE A 157 -12.92 -8.73 10.14
C PHE A 157 -12.26 -8.68 11.50
N GLU A 158 -11.25 -9.52 11.74
CA GLU A 158 -10.47 -9.51 12.98
C GLU A 158 -9.74 -8.17 13.16
N ALA A 159 -9.07 -7.68 12.10
CA ALA A 159 -8.34 -6.42 12.15
C ALA A 159 -9.22 -5.21 12.45
N LEU A 160 -10.50 -5.24 12.05
CA LEU A 160 -11.43 -4.13 12.23
C LEU A 160 -12.28 -4.23 13.51
N GLY A 161 -12.27 -5.37 14.20
CA GLY A 161 -12.90 -5.49 15.52
C GLY A 161 -14.39 -5.13 15.56
N GLY A 162 -15.15 -5.44 14.48
CA GLY A 162 -16.59 -5.20 14.41
C GLY A 162 -17.01 -3.95 13.63
N TYR A 163 -16.07 -3.16 13.12
CA TYR A 163 -16.39 -2.09 12.17
C TYR A 163 -16.89 -2.65 10.82
N PRO A 164 -17.74 -1.91 10.09
CA PRO A 164 -18.31 -2.38 8.83
C PRO A 164 -17.27 -2.51 7.72
N VAL A 165 -17.41 -3.57 6.93
CA VAL A 165 -16.60 -3.85 5.74
C VAL A 165 -17.51 -3.94 4.52
N THR A 166 -17.28 -3.08 3.53
CA THR A 166 -17.96 -3.15 2.24
C THR A 166 -17.10 -3.95 1.26
N ILE A 167 -17.58 -5.10 0.86
CA ILE A 167 -16.89 -6.03 -0.04
C ILE A 167 -17.48 -5.91 -1.44
N ARG A 168 -16.64 -5.68 -2.44
CA ARG A 168 -17.01 -5.81 -3.84
C ARG A 168 -16.91 -7.28 -4.24
N PHE A 169 -17.91 -7.80 -4.94
CA PHE A 169 -17.80 -9.11 -5.55
C PHE A 169 -16.68 -9.15 -6.57
N LEU A 170 -16.18 -10.36 -6.85
CA LEU A 170 -15.12 -10.56 -7.84
C LEU A 170 -15.51 -9.92 -9.18
N ASP A 171 -14.68 -8.97 -9.60
CA ASP A 171 -14.81 -8.23 -10.86
C ASP A 171 -13.44 -8.20 -11.55
N PRO A 172 -13.04 -9.34 -12.16
CA PRO A 172 -11.74 -9.44 -12.80
C PRO A 172 -11.67 -8.51 -14.02
N PRO A 173 -10.62 -7.68 -14.13
CA PRO A 173 -10.40 -6.88 -15.32
C PRO A 173 -10.10 -7.80 -16.52
N LEU A 174 -10.71 -7.50 -17.66
CA LEU A 174 -10.53 -8.26 -18.90
C LEU A 174 -9.29 -7.86 -19.72
N HIS A 175 -8.48 -6.94 -19.20
CA HIS A 175 -7.29 -6.41 -19.88
C HIS A 175 -6.00 -6.63 -19.11
#